data_2522b71e06848814e5f3077847c87556
#
_entry.id   2522b71e06848814e5f3077847c87556
#
_cell.length_a   1.000
_cell.length_b   1.000
_cell.length_c   1.000
_cell.angle_alpha   90.00
_cell.angle_beta   90.00
_cell.angle_gamma   90.00
#
_symmetry.space_group_name_H-M   'P 1'
#
loop_
_entity.id
_entity.type
_entity.pdbx_description
1 polymer ?
#
loop_
_entity_poly.entity_id
_entity_poly.type
_entity_poly.pdbx_seq_one_letter_code
_entity_poly.pdbx_strand_id
1 'polypeptide(L)'
;MTYPLVGNYGINFDDYESRKSWVSGFIMREMCEYPSNWRCKVTLDEYLKAQKVVGLAGIDTRRLTRKLRGEGVMNGVIYTEGFEPDEQTIEEMKAYVVKDAVKTVTCAENIVYPAEGETKYRIALFDYGVKYNIERELCKRGCEVTVVPAYTKPEDVVGKYDGVMLSNGP
;
A
#
# COMPACT_ATOMS: atom_id res chain seq x y z
N MET A 1 -2.76 -8.73 -9.42
CA MET A 1 -2.64 -9.88 -8.47
C MET A 1 -2.59 -11.19 -9.25
N THR A 2 -1.62 -12.06 -8.99
CA THR A 2 -1.41 -13.32 -9.75
C THR A 2 -2.05 -14.55 -9.12
N TYR A 3 -2.52 -14.46 -7.89
CA TYR A 3 -3.30 -15.52 -7.27
C TYR A 3 -4.64 -15.66 -8.01
N PRO A 4 -5.08 -16.89 -8.34
CA PRO A 4 -6.23 -17.09 -9.22
C PRO A 4 -7.54 -16.54 -8.66
N LEU A 5 -7.81 -16.78 -7.37
CA LEU A 5 -9.00 -16.30 -6.66
C LEU A 5 -8.58 -15.31 -5.58
N VAL A 6 -9.10 -14.10 -5.62
CA VAL A 6 -8.75 -13.02 -4.69
C VAL A 6 -9.98 -12.62 -3.88
N GLY A 7 -9.78 -12.28 -2.60
CA GLY A 7 -10.86 -11.82 -1.71
C GLY A 7 -11.56 -12.94 -0.94
N ASN A 8 -11.11 -14.18 -1.02
CA ASN A 8 -11.71 -15.34 -0.33
C ASN A 8 -11.66 -15.24 1.21
N TYR A 9 -10.74 -14.47 1.78
CA TYR A 9 -10.72 -14.14 3.21
C TYR A 9 -11.52 -12.89 3.56
N GLY A 10 -11.98 -12.14 2.56
CA GLY A 10 -12.53 -10.82 2.76
C GLY A 10 -11.49 -9.82 3.27
N ILE A 11 -11.95 -8.71 3.80
CA ILE A 11 -11.15 -7.66 4.41
C ILE A 11 -11.42 -7.62 5.91
N ASN A 12 -10.35 -7.63 6.70
CA ASN A 12 -10.40 -7.40 8.13
C ASN A 12 -9.58 -6.14 8.46
N PHE A 13 -10.17 -5.22 9.21
CA PHE A 13 -9.56 -3.92 9.48
C PHE A 13 -8.33 -4.01 10.39
N ASP A 14 -8.25 -5.05 11.24
CA ASP A 14 -7.09 -5.28 12.10
C ASP A 14 -5.84 -5.67 11.30
N ASP A 15 -6.02 -6.19 10.07
CA ASP A 15 -4.94 -6.64 9.20
C ASP A 15 -4.46 -5.50 8.25
N TYR A 16 -4.95 -4.27 8.43
CA TYR A 16 -4.49 -3.15 7.62
C TYR A 16 -3.03 -2.84 7.88
N GLU A 17 -2.30 -2.68 6.77
CA GLU A 17 -0.87 -2.34 6.74
C GLU A 17 -0.62 -0.91 6.23
N SER A 18 -1.69 -0.17 5.90
CA SER A 18 -1.63 1.19 5.41
C SER A 18 -2.98 1.89 5.62
N ARG A 19 -2.96 3.22 5.65
CA ARG A 19 -4.17 4.06 5.79
C ARG A 19 -5.16 3.93 4.62
N LYS A 20 -4.70 3.52 3.45
CA LYS A 20 -5.54 3.31 2.25
C LYS A 20 -4.84 2.40 1.24
N SER A 21 -5.57 2.00 0.20
CA SER A 21 -4.97 1.44 -1.01
C SER A 21 -4.34 2.54 -1.86
N TRP A 22 -3.12 2.33 -2.34
CA TRP A 22 -2.37 3.30 -3.14
C TRP A 22 -2.40 3.00 -4.63
N VAL A 23 -3.05 1.91 -5.03
CA VAL A 23 -3.17 1.52 -6.44
C VAL A 23 -4.26 2.32 -7.14
N SER A 24 -4.05 2.66 -8.40
CA SER A 24 -5.05 3.33 -9.25
C SER A 24 -6.08 2.34 -9.81
N GLY A 25 -5.73 1.07 -9.93
CA GLY A 25 -6.61 0.00 -10.37
C GLY A 25 -6.12 -1.36 -9.86
N PHE A 26 -7.03 -2.32 -9.74
CA PHE A 26 -6.73 -3.64 -9.23
C PHE A 26 -7.14 -4.71 -10.25
N ILE A 27 -6.14 -5.37 -10.85
CA ILE A 27 -6.36 -6.38 -11.88
C ILE A 27 -6.24 -7.77 -11.27
N MET A 28 -7.24 -8.62 -11.50
CA MET A 28 -7.33 -9.97 -10.97
C MET A 28 -7.91 -10.95 -11.99
N ARG A 29 -7.70 -12.22 -11.78
CA ARG A 29 -8.31 -13.26 -12.60
C ARG A 29 -9.76 -13.52 -12.18
N GLU A 30 -9.98 -13.74 -10.89
CA GLU A 30 -11.27 -14.05 -10.30
C GLU A 30 -11.41 -13.38 -8.94
N MET A 31 -12.57 -12.81 -8.68
CA MET A 31 -12.93 -12.20 -7.41
C MET A 31 -13.91 -13.10 -6.66
N CYS A 32 -13.63 -13.34 -5.40
CA CYS A 32 -14.56 -14.05 -4.52
C CYS A 32 -15.70 -13.13 -4.08
N GLU A 33 -16.92 -13.48 -4.45
CA GLU A 33 -18.13 -12.73 -4.08
C GLU A 33 -18.54 -13.02 -2.61
N TYR A 34 -18.29 -14.25 -2.14
CA TYR A 34 -18.73 -14.72 -0.83
C TYR A 34 -17.52 -15.20 0.00
N PRO A 35 -16.86 -14.30 0.72
CA PRO A 35 -15.70 -14.67 1.56
C PRO A 35 -16.06 -15.71 2.62
N SER A 36 -15.18 -16.69 2.79
CA SER A 36 -15.34 -17.78 3.75
C SER A 36 -14.37 -17.64 4.93
N ASN A 37 -14.46 -16.55 5.68
CA ASN A 37 -13.64 -16.28 6.84
C ASN A 37 -14.45 -15.56 7.93
N TRP A 38 -14.44 -16.10 9.15
CA TRP A 38 -15.15 -15.53 10.29
C TRP A 38 -14.69 -14.11 10.68
N ARG A 39 -13.46 -13.73 10.32
CA ARG A 39 -12.91 -12.37 10.54
C ARG A 39 -13.29 -11.38 9.42
N CYS A 40 -13.94 -11.82 8.37
CA CYS A 40 -14.35 -10.95 7.28
C CYS A 40 -15.32 -9.88 7.78
N LYS A 41 -14.98 -8.62 7.55
CA LYS A 41 -15.81 -7.45 7.87
C LYS A 41 -16.52 -6.90 6.63
N VAL A 42 -15.80 -6.84 5.52
CA VAL A 42 -16.31 -6.39 4.21
C VAL A 42 -15.72 -7.25 3.10
N THR A 43 -16.38 -7.33 1.98
CA THR A 43 -15.86 -7.99 0.78
C THR A 43 -14.78 -7.15 0.10
N LEU A 44 -14.03 -7.77 -0.80
CA LEU A 44 -13.05 -7.04 -1.61
C LEU A 44 -13.73 -5.99 -2.50
N ASP A 45 -14.90 -6.29 -3.03
CA ASP A 45 -15.67 -5.37 -3.87
C ASP A 45 -16.10 -4.12 -3.09
N GLU A 46 -16.67 -4.30 -1.89
CA GLU A 46 -17.04 -3.19 -1.01
C GLU A 46 -15.83 -2.34 -0.63
N TYR A 47 -14.70 -2.98 -0.33
CA TYR A 47 -13.46 -2.28 -0.03
C TYR A 47 -12.95 -1.45 -1.22
N LEU A 48 -12.86 -2.04 -2.42
CA LEU A 48 -12.40 -1.32 -3.60
C LEU A 48 -13.32 -0.13 -3.93
N LYS A 49 -14.64 -0.30 -3.81
CA LYS A 49 -15.63 0.78 -3.98
C LYS A 49 -15.42 1.90 -2.97
N ALA A 50 -15.24 1.56 -1.69
CA ALA A 50 -14.98 2.55 -0.64
C ALA A 50 -13.67 3.31 -0.87
N GLN A 51 -12.63 2.64 -1.40
CA GLN A 51 -11.36 3.25 -1.77
C GLN A 51 -11.38 3.97 -3.13
N LYS A 52 -12.48 3.91 -3.89
CA LYS A 52 -12.61 4.42 -5.27
C LYS A 52 -11.55 3.84 -6.22
N VAL A 53 -11.23 2.58 -6.04
CA VAL A 53 -10.28 1.83 -6.87
C VAL A 53 -11.05 0.97 -7.86
N VAL A 54 -10.77 1.11 -9.14
CA VAL A 54 -11.38 0.28 -10.18
C VAL A 54 -10.82 -1.14 -10.12
N GLY A 55 -11.70 -2.14 -10.03
CA GLY A 55 -11.37 -3.56 -10.12
C GLY A 55 -11.63 -4.11 -11.53
N LEU A 56 -10.68 -4.85 -12.09
CA LEU A 56 -10.84 -5.56 -13.36
C LEU A 56 -10.61 -7.05 -13.14
N ALA A 57 -11.67 -7.85 -13.30
CA ALA A 57 -11.64 -9.31 -13.22
C ALA A 57 -11.67 -9.97 -14.62
N GLY A 58 -11.39 -11.27 -14.68
CA GLY A 58 -11.41 -12.04 -15.93
C GLY A 58 -10.12 -12.00 -16.73
N ILE A 59 -9.06 -11.40 -16.21
CA ILE A 59 -7.78 -11.25 -16.89
C ILE A 59 -6.83 -12.41 -16.57
N ASP A 60 -6.14 -12.94 -17.59
CA ASP A 60 -5.00 -13.84 -17.37
C ASP A 60 -3.80 -13.07 -16.78
N THR A 61 -3.85 -12.91 -15.47
CA THR A 61 -2.84 -12.15 -14.71
C THR A 61 -1.47 -12.82 -14.73
N ARG A 62 -1.40 -14.15 -14.93
CA ARG A 62 -0.14 -14.87 -15.09
C ARG A 62 0.54 -14.53 -16.43
N ARG A 63 -0.23 -14.48 -17.50
CA ARG A 63 0.27 -14.03 -18.82
C ARG A 63 0.72 -12.58 -18.76
N LEU A 64 -0.07 -11.70 -18.15
CA LEU A 64 0.30 -10.29 -17.93
C LEU A 64 1.61 -10.16 -17.16
N THR A 65 1.78 -10.89 -16.06
CA THR A 65 3.02 -10.88 -15.27
C THR A 65 4.24 -11.37 -16.08
N ARG A 66 4.05 -12.41 -16.91
CA ARG A 66 5.14 -12.90 -17.79
C ARG A 66 5.55 -11.84 -18.80
N LYS A 67 4.58 -11.09 -19.35
CA LYS A 67 4.85 -9.97 -20.25
C LYS A 67 5.64 -8.87 -19.54
N LEU A 68 5.17 -8.41 -18.38
CA LEU A 68 5.87 -7.40 -17.55
C LEU A 68 7.29 -7.83 -17.15
N ARG A 69 7.51 -9.12 -16.88
CA ARG A 69 8.84 -9.65 -16.58
C ARG A 69 9.79 -9.61 -17.79
N GLY A 70 9.29 -9.85 -18.99
CA GLY A 70 10.08 -9.83 -20.21
C GLY A 70 10.33 -8.43 -20.78
N GLU A 71 9.35 -7.56 -20.71
CA GLU A 71 9.37 -6.23 -21.34
C GLU A 71 9.64 -5.09 -20.34
N GLY A 72 9.58 -5.37 -19.03
CA GLY A 72 9.74 -4.36 -17.97
C GLY A 72 8.42 -3.73 -17.55
N VAL A 73 8.51 -2.60 -16.85
CA VAL A 73 7.35 -1.82 -16.38
C VAL A 73 6.59 -1.25 -17.58
N MET A 74 5.27 -1.37 -17.53
CA MET A 74 4.38 -0.89 -18.60
C MET A 74 3.27 -0.03 -17.99
N ASN A 75 2.97 1.08 -18.63
CA ASN A 75 1.78 1.86 -18.33
C ASN A 75 0.56 1.19 -18.96
N GLY A 76 -0.62 1.43 -18.38
CA GLY A 76 -1.87 0.90 -18.88
C GLY A 76 -3.06 1.73 -18.44
N VAL A 77 -4.17 1.59 -19.15
CA VAL A 77 -5.44 2.23 -18.82
C VAL A 77 -6.53 1.16 -18.70
N ILE A 78 -7.42 1.33 -17.74
CA ILE A 78 -8.64 0.52 -17.60
C ILE A 78 -9.79 1.40 -18.04
N TYR A 79 -10.61 0.90 -18.97
CA TYR A 79 -11.79 1.60 -19.47
C TYR A 79 -13.00 0.67 -19.55
N THR A 80 -14.18 1.23 -19.59
CA THR A 80 -15.44 0.49 -19.69
C THR A 80 -15.76 0.14 -21.14
N GLU A 81 -16.55 -0.91 -21.34
CA GLU A 81 -17.05 -1.30 -22.65
C GLU A 81 -17.79 -0.10 -23.32
N GLY A 82 -17.55 0.08 -24.62
CA GLY A 82 -18.10 1.20 -25.39
C GLY A 82 -17.31 2.51 -25.31
N PHE A 83 -16.25 2.57 -24.50
CA PHE A 83 -15.29 3.67 -24.51
C PHE A 83 -14.01 3.22 -25.19
N GLU A 84 -13.64 3.90 -26.28
CA GLU A 84 -12.34 3.71 -26.90
C GLU A 84 -11.46 4.91 -26.53
N PRO A 85 -10.28 4.68 -25.92
CA PRO A 85 -9.39 5.79 -25.58
C PRO A 85 -8.94 6.49 -26.84
N ASP A 86 -9.09 7.82 -26.86
CA ASP A 86 -8.60 8.66 -27.93
C ASP A 86 -7.06 8.74 -27.96
N GLU A 87 -6.51 9.35 -29.00
CA GLU A 87 -5.06 9.49 -29.17
C GLU A 87 -4.44 10.24 -27.98
N GLN A 88 -5.11 11.24 -27.45
CA GLN A 88 -4.64 12.01 -26.31
C GLN A 88 -4.54 11.13 -25.06
N THR A 89 -5.56 10.36 -24.74
CA THR A 89 -5.54 9.41 -23.61
C THR A 89 -4.40 8.39 -23.76
N ILE A 90 -4.15 7.90 -24.97
CA ILE A 90 -3.06 6.96 -25.26
C ILE A 90 -1.70 7.62 -25.04
N GLU A 91 -1.52 8.87 -25.46
CA GLU A 91 -0.27 9.61 -25.25
C GLU A 91 -0.04 9.92 -23.76
N GLU A 92 -1.06 10.36 -23.05
CA GLU A 92 -1.01 10.57 -21.59
C GLU A 92 -0.65 9.29 -20.86
N MET A 93 -1.25 8.14 -21.22
CA MET A 93 -0.90 6.85 -20.68
C MET A 93 0.57 6.49 -20.92
N LYS A 94 1.07 6.69 -22.15
CA LYS A 94 2.48 6.42 -22.48
C LYS A 94 3.45 7.31 -21.73
N ALA A 95 3.08 8.57 -21.54
CA ALA A 95 3.89 9.57 -20.85
C ALA A 95 3.79 9.48 -19.31
N TYR A 96 2.88 8.65 -18.77
CA TYR A 96 2.65 8.57 -17.33
C TYR A 96 3.89 8.06 -16.60
N VAL A 97 4.31 8.80 -15.60
CA VAL A 97 5.44 8.47 -14.72
C VAL A 97 5.01 8.70 -13.27
N VAL A 98 5.27 7.73 -12.42
CA VAL A 98 5.08 7.90 -10.98
C VAL A 98 6.11 8.90 -10.46
N LYS A 99 5.64 10.06 -10.00
CA LYS A 99 6.48 11.13 -9.44
C LYS A 99 6.20 11.27 -7.95
N ASP A 100 7.25 11.61 -7.19
CA ASP A 100 7.12 11.96 -5.77
C ASP A 100 6.39 10.90 -4.92
N ALA A 101 6.58 9.61 -5.23
CA ALA A 101 5.88 8.52 -4.57
C ALA A 101 6.05 8.56 -3.04
N VAL A 102 7.29 8.77 -2.57
CA VAL A 102 7.57 8.90 -1.13
C VAL A 102 6.82 10.09 -0.52
N LYS A 103 6.82 11.25 -1.19
CA LYS A 103 6.09 12.43 -0.73
C LYS A 103 4.58 12.20 -0.62
N THR A 104 4.06 11.36 -1.48
CA THR A 104 2.63 11.01 -1.49
C THR A 104 2.25 10.10 -0.32
N VAL A 105 3.11 9.16 0.07
CA VAL A 105 2.79 8.14 1.07
C VAL A 105 3.20 8.52 2.49
N THR A 106 4.24 9.33 2.67
CA THR A 106 4.77 9.71 3.98
C THR A 106 3.74 10.44 4.86
N CYS A 107 3.90 10.35 6.17
CA CYS A 107 3.08 11.10 7.12
C CYS A 107 3.37 12.61 7.01
N ALA A 108 2.37 13.43 7.39
CA ALA A 108 2.50 14.88 7.36
C ALA A 108 3.23 15.43 8.60
N GLU A 109 3.11 14.73 9.73
CA GLU A 109 3.66 15.12 11.03
C GLU A 109 4.12 13.87 11.80
N ASN A 110 4.84 14.08 12.87
CA ASN A 110 5.30 12.99 13.73
C ASN A 110 4.11 12.30 14.41
N ILE A 111 4.10 10.97 14.39
CA ILE A 111 3.10 10.13 15.04
C ILE A 111 3.81 9.27 16.08
N VAL A 112 3.40 9.36 17.35
CA VAL A 112 4.01 8.59 18.44
C VAL A 112 3.14 7.40 18.79
N TYR A 113 3.75 6.22 18.79
CA TYR A 113 3.16 4.97 19.24
C TYR A 113 3.85 4.52 20.53
N PRO A 114 3.13 4.40 21.65
CA PRO A 114 3.71 3.99 22.92
C PRO A 114 4.15 2.53 22.87
N ALA A 115 5.16 2.20 23.66
CA ALA A 115 5.55 0.80 23.88
C ALA A 115 4.41 0.01 24.56
N GLU A 116 4.30 -1.27 24.23
CA GLU A 116 3.49 -2.20 25.02
C GLU A 116 4.25 -2.54 26.30
N GLY A 117 3.80 -1.98 27.43
CA GLY A 117 4.46 -2.11 28.74
C GLY A 117 5.51 -1.04 29.01
N GLU A 118 6.63 -1.42 29.67
CA GLU A 118 7.71 -0.48 30.00
C GLU A 118 8.50 -0.09 28.74
N THR A 119 8.71 1.21 28.57
CA THR A 119 9.53 1.73 27.48
C THR A 119 11.01 1.42 27.72
N LYS A 120 11.60 0.60 26.88
CA LYS A 120 13.02 0.24 26.90
C LYS A 120 13.86 1.10 25.98
N TYR A 121 13.29 1.43 24.80
CA TYR A 121 13.98 2.20 23.76
C TYR A 121 13.01 3.15 23.08
N ARG A 122 13.53 4.28 22.61
CA ARG A 122 12.83 5.25 21.75
C ARG A 122 13.40 5.17 20.34
N ILE A 123 12.55 4.87 19.37
CA ILE A 123 12.94 4.65 17.98
C ILE A 123 12.31 5.71 17.08
N ALA A 124 13.13 6.35 16.26
CA ALA A 124 12.63 7.15 15.13
C ALA A 124 12.47 6.24 13.91
N LEU A 125 11.25 6.13 13.38
CA LEU A 125 10.93 5.34 12.20
C LEU A 125 10.61 6.30 11.04
N PHE A 126 11.50 6.38 10.05
CA PHE A 126 11.27 7.20 8.86
C PHE A 126 10.22 6.57 7.96
N ASP A 127 9.17 7.34 7.67
CA ASP A 127 8.05 6.91 6.84
C ASP A 127 8.30 7.17 5.35
N TYR A 128 8.86 6.17 4.67
CA TYR A 128 8.95 6.13 3.22
C TYR A 128 7.78 5.33 2.59
N GLY A 129 6.79 4.95 3.36
CA GLY A 129 5.68 4.06 3.04
C GLY A 129 5.63 2.90 4.03
N VAL A 130 5.67 3.24 5.32
CA VAL A 130 5.72 2.28 6.42
C VAL A 130 4.47 1.37 6.42
N LYS A 131 4.68 0.12 6.74
CA LYS A 131 3.62 -0.84 7.02
C LYS A 131 3.37 -0.91 8.51
N TYR A 132 2.12 -0.84 8.92
CA TYR A 132 1.71 -0.78 10.33
C TYR A 132 2.23 -1.91 11.21
N ASN A 133 2.53 -3.08 10.65
CA ASN A 133 3.16 -4.14 11.44
C ASN A 133 4.58 -3.81 11.88
N ILE A 134 5.30 -2.93 11.21
CA ILE A 134 6.65 -2.52 11.63
C ILE A 134 6.59 -1.82 12.99
N GLU A 135 5.71 -0.82 13.11
CA GLU A 135 5.51 -0.10 14.37
C GLU A 135 4.93 -0.99 15.47
N ARG A 136 3.91 -1.81 15.14
CA ARG A 136 3.30 -2.76 16.08
C ARG A 136 4.34 -3.74 16.66
N GLU A 137 5.20 -4.29 15.82
CA GLU A 137 6.22 -5.25 16.24
C GLU A 137 7.33 -4.59 17.07
N LEU A 138 7.65 -3.33 16.83
CA LEU A 138 8.57 -2.58 17.68
C LEU A 138 7.91 -2.27 19.04
N CYS A 139 6.67 -1.81 19.06
CA CYS A 139 5.93 -1.51 20.30
C CYS A 139 5.81 -2.73 21.20
N LYS A 140 5.49 -3.90 20.65
CA LYS A 140 5.47 -5.18 21.38
C LYS A 140 6.81 -5.54 22.04
N ARG A 141 7.92 -5.04 21.52
CA ARG A 141 9.27 -5.29 22.06
C ARG A 141 9.72 -4.24 23.08
N GLY A 142 8.81 -3.36 23.48
CA GLY A 142 9.09 -2.30 24.44
C GLY A 142 9.73 -1.07 23.81
N CYS A 143 9.53 -0.84 22.51
CA CYS A 143 9.95 0.40 21.88
C CYS A 143 8.82 1.41 21.84
N GLU A 144 9.06 2.63 22.30
CA GLU A 144 8.26 3.79 21.92
C GLU A 144 8.71 4.21 20.52
N VAL A 145 7.79 4.23 19.57
CA VAL A 145 8.09 4.49 18.15
C VAL A 145 7.55 5.85 17.75
N THR A 146 8.41 6.75 17.32
CA THR A 146 8.01 7.98 16.64
C THR A 146 8.17 7.80 15.14
N VAL A 147 7.06 7.68 14.43
CA VAL A 147 7.05 7.71 12.97
C VAL A 147 7.26 9.16 12.54
N VAL A 148 8.31 9.40 11.77
CA VAL A 148 8.68 10.75 11.31
C VAL A 148 8.55 10.84 9.80
N PRO A 149 8.19 12.03 9.25
CA PRO A 149 8.15 12.24 7.81
C PRO A 149 9.47 11.89 7.11
N ALA A 150 9.37 11.42 5.86
CA ALA A 150 10.53 11.02 5.06
C ALA A 150 11.61 12.11 4.91
N TYR A 151 11.22 13.39 5.02
CA TYR A 151 12.08 14.54 4.85
C TYR A 151 12.52 15.20 6.17
N THR A 152 12.32 14.50 7.30
CA THR A 152 12.82 14.94 8.61
C THR A 152 14.33 15.08 8.57
N LYS A 153 14.85 16.17 9.09
CA LYS A 153 16.28 16.46 9.07
C LYS A 153 17.03 15.59 10.09
N PRO A 154 18.26 15.20 9.81
CA PRO A 154 19.06 14.42 10.75
C PRO A 154 19.21 15.09 12.14
N GLU A 155 19.30 16.43 12.21
CA GLU A 155 19.41 17.20 13.44
C GLU A 155 18.20 17.06 14.35
N ASP A 156 17.04 16.73 13.76
CA ASP A 156 15.79 16.52 14.49
C ASP A 156 15.69 15.14 15.13
N VAL A 157 16.58 14.22 14.74
CA VAL A 157 16.56 12.81 15.16
C VAL A 157 17.79 12.42 15.95
N VAL A 158 18.99 12.83 15.51
CA VAL A 158 20.25 12.44 16.14
C VAL A 158 20.32 12.92 17.58
N GLY A 159 20.64 11.99 18.50
CA GLY A 159 20.75 12.25 19.94
C GLY A 159 19.41 12.34 20.70
N LYS A 160 18.26 12.21 20.01
CA LYS A 160 16.94 12.24 20.66
C LYS A 160 16.30 10.86 20.79
N TYR A 161 16.79 9.88 20.05
CA TYR A 161 16.32 8.51 20.00
C TYR A 161 17.46 7.53 20.22
N ASP A 162 17.12 6.35 20.72
CA ASP A 162 18.10 5.28 20.96
C ASP A 162 18.46 4.55 19.65
N GLY A 163 17.57 4.64 18.66
CA GLY A 163 17.80 4.04 17.34
C GLY A 163 16.98 4.69 16.25
N VAL A 164 17.39 4.44 15.02
CA VAL A 164 16.71 4.91 13.81
C VAL A 164 16.40 3.70 12.92
N MET A 165 15.17 3.64 12.41
CA MET A 165 14.75 2.66 11.44
C MET A 165 14.25 3.36 10.18
N LEU A 166 14.70 2.89 9.03
CA LEU A 166 14.21 3.34 7.72
C LEU A 166 13.20 2.32 7.22
N SER A 167 11.98 2.74 6.93
CA SER A 167 10.98 1.84 6.36
C SER A 167 11.31 1.48 4.91
N ASN A 168 10.63 0.48 4.37
CA ASN A 168 10.58 0.29 2.93
C ASN A 168 9.89 1.50 2.26
N GLY A 169 10.17 1.68 0.96
CA GLY A 169 9.53 2.67 0.12
C GLY A 169 8.39 2.08 -0.74
N PRO A 170 7.65 2.92 -1.46
CA PRO A 170 6.64 2.53 -2.42
C PRO A 170 7.25 1.94 -3.70
#